data_5a70dad06f5377bbcd17ab5503240af1
#
_entry.id   5a70dad06f5377bbcd17ab5503240af1
#
_cell.length_a   1.000
_cell.length_b   1.000
_cell.length_c   1.000
_cell.angle_alpha   90.00
_cell.angle_beta   90.00
_cell.angle_gamma   90.00
#
_symmetry.space_group_name_H-M   'P 1'
#
loop_
_entity.id
_entity.type
_entity.pdbx_description
1 polymer ?
#
loop_
_entity_poly.entity_id
_entity_poly.type
_entity_poly.pdbx_seq_one_letter_code
_entity_poly.pdbx_strand_id
1 'polypeptide(L)'
;YSMLLAMTIGFIIIASLGYALLRQYFTQNSKNYKDVLQYIVRFRKLIYANTLYTVGLFIHNFVFWTTDLRTVIVKSFVYAQAYDFAACIAMFTNMSASVIFIALMEMHFNARYKQYSEAVIGGRLSDIRKTKSRMFRLLADEIMDLARIQFIISTAVFLICLVVLGRMGYSGTV
;
A
#
# COMPACT_ATOMS: atom_id res chain seq x y z
N TYR A 1 24.71 -2.47 -14.91
CA TYR A 1 24.96 -3.37 -13.77
C TYR A 1 25.10 -2.63 -12.44
N SER A 2 25.76 -1.46 -12.39
CA SER A 2 25.99 -0.67 -11.16
C SER A 2 24.68 -0.25 -10.47
N MET A 3 23.65 0.14 -11.22
CA MET A 3 22.37 0.56 -10.66
C MET A 3 21.62 -0.60 -10.00
N LEU A 4 21.60 -1.79 -10.62
CA LEU A 4 21.00 -2.99 -10.02
C LEU A 4 21.73 -3.41 -8.75
N LEU A 5 23.06 -3.35 -8.78
CA LEU A 5 23.89 -3.68 -7.62
C LEU A 5 23.64 -2.70 -6.47
N ALA A 6 23.51 -1.40 -6.75
CA ALA A 6 23.16 -0.39 -5.76
C ALA A 6 21.76 -0.64 -5.14
N MET A 7 20.77 -0.96 -5.95
CA MET A 7 19.42 -1.33 -5.46
C MET A 7 19.45 -2.59 -4.58
N THR A 8 20.18 -3.62 -5.01
CA THR A 8 20.31 -4.87 -4.25
C THR A 8 20.95 -4.62 -2.90
N ILE A 9 22.04 -3.84 -2.86
CA ILE A 9 22.70 -3.45 -1.60
C ILE A 9 21.73 -2.66 -0.71
N GLY A 10 20.97 -1.71 -1.27
CA GLY A 10 19.96 -0.95 -0.54
C GLY A 10 18.91 -1.86 0.12
N PHE A 11 18.37 -2.83 -0.61
CA PHE A 11 17.43 -3.80 -0.05
C PHE A 11 18.03 -4.68 1.04
N ILE A 12 19.28 -5.13 0.88
CA ILE A 12 20.01 -5.91 1.90
C ILE A 12 20.20 -5.07 3.18
N ILE A 13 20.55 -3.79 3.06
CA ILE A 13 20.70 -2.91 4.21
C ILE A 13 19.37 -2.73 4.95
N ILE A 14 18.29 -2.43 4.21
CA ILE A 14 16.94 -2.28 4.80
C ILE A 14 16.50 -3.57 5.48
N ALA A 15 16.66 -4.71 4.84
CA ALA A 15 16.32 -6.01 5.41
C ALA A 15 17.13 -6.33 6.67
N SER A 16 18.43 -6.01 6.68
CA SER A 16 19.31 -6.23 7.82
C SER A 16 18.94 -5.34 9.01
N LEU A 17 18.62 -4.07 8.76
CA LEU A 17 18.14 -3.13 9.79
C LEU A 17 16.79 -3.59 10.33
N GLY A 18 15.85 -4.00 9.46
CA GLY A 18 14.56 -4.54 9.87
C GLY A 18 14.71 -5.79 10.74
N TYR A 19 15.60 -6.71 10.36
CA TYR A 19 15.90 -7.89 11.14
C TYR A 19 16.52 -7.55 12.50
N ALA A 20 17.45 -6.60 12.55
CA ALA A 20 18.07 -6.14 13.79
C ALA A 20 17.05 -5.54 14.76
N LEU A 21 16.12 -4.70 14.26
CA LEU A 21 15.02 -4.15 15.04
C LEU A 21 14.09 -5.25 15.55
N LEU A 22 13.67 -6.18 14.70
CA LEU A 22 12.84 -7.31 15.12
C LEU A 22 13.51 -8.11 16.22
N ARG A 23 14.80 -8.39 16.12
CA ARG A 23 15.54 -9.13 17.13
C ARG A 23 15.68 -8.37 18.46
N GLN A 24 15.73 -7.04 18.40
CA GLN A 24 15.76 -6.20 19.59
C GLN A 24 14.44 -6.21 20.36
N TYR A 25 13.31 -6.19 19.64
CA TYR A 25 11.97 -6.21 20.24
C TYR A 25 11.52 -7.61 20.65
N PHE A 26 11.85 -8.63 19.86
CA PHE A 26 11.44 -10.03 20.08
C PHE A 26 12.63 -10.88 20.55
N THR A 27 12.98 -10.74 21.82
CA THR A 27 14.11 -11.44 22.44
C THR A 27 13.83 -12.92 22.71
N GLN A 28 12.55 -13.30 22.85
CA GLN A 28 12.15 -14.69 23.12
C GLN A 28 11.53 -15.32 21.88
N ASN A 29 12.18 -16.35 21.37
CA ASN A 29 11.64 -17.16 20.28
C ASN A 29 11.20 -18.53 20.83
N SER A 30 9.89 -18.76 20.86
CA SER A 30 9.31 -20.03 21.36
C SER A 30 9.52 -21.21 20.42
N LYS A 31 10.11 -21.04 19.24
CA LYS A 31 10.29 -22.06 18.18
C LYS A 31 9.01 -22.81 17.76
N ASN A 32 7.85 -22.40 18.23
CA ASN A 32 6.57 -23.04 17.92
C ASN A 32 5.97 -22.49 16.63
N TYR A 33 6.55 -22.88 15.49
CA TYR A 33 6.08 -22.42 14.17
C TYR A 33 4.73 -23.01 13.75
N LYS A 34 4.26 -24.08 14.45
CA LYS A 34 2.99 -24.73 14.14
C LYS A 34 1.80 -23.79 14.37
N ASP A 35 1.85 -23.02 15.44
CA ASP A 35 0.78 -22.06 15.76
C ASP A 35 0.72 -20.93 14.73
N VAL A 36 1.88 -20.49 14.22
CA VAL A 36 1.95 -19.50 13.14
C VAL A 36 1.33 -20.05 11.86
N LEU A 37 1.62 -21.29 11.50
CA LEU A 37 1.02 -21.93 10.33
C LEU A 37 -0.49 -22.11 10.48
N GLN A 38 -0.97 -22.47 11.67
CA GLN A 38 -2.42 -22.54 11.94
C GLN A 38 -3.08 -21.18 11.83
N TYR A 39 -2.42 -20.12 12.30
CA TYR A 39 -2.91 -18.75 12.16
C TYR A 39 -3.04 -18.34 10.68
N ILE A 40 -2.03 -18.64 9.86
CA ILE A 40 -2.05 -18.40 8.41
C ILE A 40 -3.24 -19.10 7.75
N VAL A 41 -3.45 -20.39 8.05
CA VAL A 41 -4.56 -21.16 7.51
C VAL A 41 -5.92 -20.61 7.96
N ARG A 42 -6.03 -20.19 9.23
CA ARG A 42 -7.25 -19.58 9.78
C ARG A 42 -7.63 -18.29 9.08
N PHE A 43 -6.66 -17.46 8.73
CA PHE A 43 -6.86 -16.16 8.08
C PHE A 43 -6.58 -16.18 6.56
N ARG A 44 -6.65 -17.35 5.92
CA ARG A 44 -6.37 -17.52 4.48
C ARG A 44 -7.11 -16.53 3.58
N LYS A 45 -8.36 -16.16 3.91
CA LYS A 45 -9.14 -15.19 3.13
C LYS A 45 -8.48 -13.80 3.10
N LEU A 46 -7.91 -13.37 4.23
CA LEU A 46 -7.21 -12.09 4.32
C LEU A 46 -5.90 -12.12 3.53
N ILE A 47 -5.18 -13.26 3.56
CA ILE A 47 -3.95 -13.46 2.79
C ILE A 47 -4.25 -13.43 1.29
N TYR A 48 -5.29 -14.14 0.83
CA TYR A 48 -5.72 -14.09 -0.56
C TYR A 48 -6.11 -12.68 -0.99
N ALA A 49 -6.89 -11.95 -0.18
CA ALA A 49 -7.28 -10.58 -0.50
C ALA A 49 -6.05 -9.65 -0.65
N ASN A 50 -5.08 -9.73 0.27
CA ASN A 50 -3.87 -8.94 0.21
C ASN A 50 -2.96 -9.33 -0.97
N THR A 51 -2.82 -10.63 -1.24
CA THR A 51 -2.05 -11.14 -2.39
C THR A 51 -2.69 -10.70 -3.71
N LEU A 52 -4.01 -10.84 -3.86
CA LEU A 52 -4.72 -10.40 -5.06
C LEU A 52 -4.64 -8.88 -5.25
N TYR A 53 -4.69 -8.12 -4.17
CA TYR A 53 -4.48 -6.67 -4.22
C TYR A 53 -3.07 -6.34 -4.75
N THR A 54 -2.04 -6.96 -4.19
CA THR A 54 -0.65 -6.75 -4.64
C THR A 54 -0.44 -7.17 -6.09
N VAL A 55 -0.95 -8.33 -6.49
CA VAL A 55 -0.91 -8.79 -7.88
C VAL A 55 -1.65 -7.80 -8.78
N GLY A 56 -2.84 -7.32 -8.37
CA GLY A 56 -3.62 -6.33 -9.11
C GLY A 56 -2.86 -5.02 -9.37
N LEU A 57 -2.05 -4.57 -8.40
CA LEU A 57 -1.22 -3.38 -8.56
C LEU A 57 -0.13 -3.51 -9.63
N PHE A 58 0.36 -4.71 -9.91
CA PHE A 58 1.50 -4.92 -10.80
C PHE A 58 1.17 -5.71 -12.07
N ILE A 59 0.02 -6.40 -12.14
CA ILE A 59 -0.31 -7.28 -13.27
C ILE A 59 -0.37 -6.54 -14.60
N HIS A 60 -0.78 -5.29 -14.58
CA HIS A 60 -0.84 -4.45 -15.78
C HIS A 60 0.55 -4.24 -16.40
N ASN A 61 1.62 -4.09 -15.61
CA ASN A 61 2.98 -3.99 -16.12
C ASN A 61 3.38 -5.26 -16.87
N PHE A 62 3.08 -6.45 -16.31
CA PHE A 62 3.34 -7.72 -16.99
C PHE A 62 2.60 -7.83 -18.32
N VAL A 63 1.33 -7.38 -18.37
CA VAL A 63 0.56 -7.38 -19.61
C VAL A 63 1.23 -6.49 -20.67
N PHE A 64 1.63 -5.26 -20.32
CA PHE A 64 2.27 -4.36 -21.27
C PHE A 64 3.66 -4.83 -21.73
N TRP A 65 4.40 -5.53 -20.89
CA TRP A 65 5.68 -6.14 -21.28
C TRP A 65 5.53 -7.30 -22.27
N THR A 66 4.33 -7.86 -22.43
CA THR A 66 4.04 -8.90 -23.43
C THR A 66 3.50 -8.34 -24.74
N THR A 67 3.21 -7.03 -24.82
CA THR A 67 2.70 -6.37 -26.04
C THR A 67 3.83 -5.88 -26.94
N ASP A 68 3.50 -5.46 -28.15
CA ASP A 68 4.43 -4.88 -29.13
C ASP A 68 4.99 -3.51 -28.71
N LEU A 69 4.39 -2.88 -27.67
CA LEU A 69 4.86 -1.62 -27.09
C LEU A 69 6.12 -1.79 -26.21
N ARG A 70 6.55 -3.03 -26.04
CA ARG A 70 7.74 -3.34 -25.27
C ARG A 70 9.03 -2.88 -25.97
N THR A 71 9.93 -2.30 -25.21
CA THR A 71 11.30 -2.03 -25.63
C THR A 71 12.25 -2.96 -24.88
N VAL A 72 13.10 -3.67 -25.60
CA VAL A 72 14.09 -4.60 -25.01
C VAL A 72 15.43 -3.88 -24.94
N ILE A 73 15.92 -3.57 -23.74
CA ILE A 73 17.24 -2.91 -23.55
C ILE A 73 18.36 -3.93 -23.61
N VAL A 74 18.20 -5.05 -22.92
CA VAL A 74 19.14 -6.18 -22.89
C VAL A 74 18.30 -7.43 -22.81
N LYS A 75 18.80 -8.55 -23.30
CA LYS A 75 18.06 -9.83 -23.44
C LYS A 75 17.04 -10.18 -22.34
N SER A 76 17.21 -9.67 -21.13
CA SER A 76 16.36 -9.94 -19.96
C SER A 76 15.62 -8.72 -19.41
N PHE A 77 15.88 -7.51 -19.94
CA PHE A 77 15.25 -6.28 -19.48
C PHE A 77 14.27 -5.76 -20.53
N VAL A 78 13.00 -5.86 -20.19
CA VAL A 78 11.88 -5.39 -21.00
C VAL A 78 11.16 -4.29 -20.24
N TYR A 79 10.81 -3.20 -20.91
CA TYR A 79 10.00 -2.11 -20.36
C TYR A 79 9.12 -1.50 -21.43
N ALA A 80 8.02 -0.88 -21.04
CA ALA A 80 7.13 -0.13 -21.91
C ALA A 80 7.23 1.35 -21.53
N GLN A 81 8.16 2.11 -22.15
CA GLN A 81 8.60 3.43 -21.69
C GLN A 81 7.46 4.39 -21.36
N ALA A 82 6.53 4.59 -22.27
CA ALA A 82 5.42 5.52 -22.06
C ALA A 82 4.49 5.06 -20.93
N TYR A 83 4.19 3.75 -20.89
CA TYR A 83 3.29 3.19 -19.91
C TYR A 83 3.92 3.11 -18.51
N ASP A 84 5.15 2.60 -18.40
CA ASP A 84 5.84 2.45 -17.12
C ASP A 84 6.07 3.81 -16.44
N PHE A 85 6.32 4.86 -17.24
CA PHE A 85 6.45 6.22 -16.72
C PHE A 85 5.12 6.75 -16.16
N ALA A 86 4.02 6.60 -16.89
CA ALA A 86 2.70 6.99 -16.43
C ALA A 86 2.26 6.20 -15.21
N ALA A 87 2.51 4.88 -15.19
CA ALA A 87 2.24 4.01 -14.06
C ALA A 87 3.06 4.41 -12.81
N CYS A 88 4.31 4.81 -12.99
CA CYS A 88 5.16 5.29 -11.91
C CYS A 88 4.57 6.56 -11.25
N ILE A 89 4.14 7.54 -12.04
CA ILE A 89 3.47 8.75 -11.54
C ILE A 89 2.18 8.39 -10.79
N ALA A 90 1.37 7.50 -11.36
CA ALA A 90 0.14 7.03 -10.71
C ALA A 90 0.41 6.33 -9.38
N MET A 91 1.46 5.52 -9.29
CA MET A 91 1.89 4.89 -8.04
C MET A 91 2.32 5.91 -6.99
N PHE A 92 3.10 6.93 -7.34
CA PHE A 92 3.44 8.01 -6.41
C PHE A 92 2.21 8.75 -5.90
N THR A 93 1.24 9.02 -6.77
CA THR A 93 -0.03 9.62 -6.37
C THR A 93 -0.80 8.72 -5.40
N ASN A 94 -0.79 7.40 -5.61
CA ASN A 94 -1.43 6.43 -4.71
C ASN A 94 -0.69 6.29 -3.36
N MET A 95 0.63 6.46 -3.33
CA MET A 95 1.39 6.48 -2.06
C MET A 95 0.91 7.59 -1.13
N SER A 96 0.54 8.77 -1.67
CA SER A 96 0.00 9.87 -0.86
C SER A 96 -1.29 9.48 -0.14
N ALA A 97 -2.19 8.74 -0.81
CA ALA A 97 -3.40 8.20 -0.19
C ALA A 97 -3.09 7.25 0.97
N SER A 98 -2.11 6.37 0.79
CA SER A 98 -1.70 5.42 1.82
C SER A 98 -1.14 6.13 3.06
N VAL A 99 -0.31 7.13 2.88
CA VAL A 99 0.26 7.93 3.98
C VAL A 99 -0.84 8.68 4.74
N ILE A 100 -1.75 9.35 4.02
CA ILE A 100 -2.87 10.09 4.63
C ILE A 100 -3.78 9.12 5.38
N PHE A 101 -4.10 7.96 4.79
CA PHE A 101 -4.93 6.93 5.43
C PHE A 101 -4.32 6.43 6.73
N ILE A 102 -3.02 6.10 6.74
CA ILE A 102 -2.32 5.64 7.95
C ILE A 102 -2.36 6.73 9.02
N ALA A 103 -2.08 8.00 8.67
CA ALA A 103 -2.11 9.11 9.61
C ALA A 103 -3.51 9.33 10.22
N LEU A 104 -4.57 9.33 9.40
CA LEU A 104 -5.95 9.46 9.87
C LEU A 104 -6.37 8.29 10.77
N MET A 105 -6.00 7.06 10.38
CA MET A 105 -6.27 5.87 11.18
C MET A 105 -5.56 5.91 12.53
N GLU A 106 -4.32 6.33 12.57
CA GLU A 106 -3.55 6.40 13.81
C GLU A 106 -4.08 7.49 14.75
N MET A 107 -4.43 8.68 14.22
CA MET A 107 -4.89 9.81 15.03
C MET A 107 -6.33 9.63 15.56
N HIS A 108 -7.25 9.17 14.73
CA HIS A 108 -8.66 9.19 15.07
C HIS A 108 -9.25 7.81 15.38
N PHE A 109 -8.93 6.82 14.56
CA PHE A 109 -9.51 5.49 14.70
C PHE A 109 -8.99 4.75 15.94
N ASN A 110 -7.70 4.87 16.26
CA ASN A 110 -7.08 4.17 17.39
C ASN A 110 -7.77 4.50 18.71
N ALA A 111 -8.08 5.78 18.95
CA ALA A 111 -8.79 6.22 20.16
C ALA A 111 -10.20 5.62 20.26
N ARG A 112 -10.92 5.52 19.15
CA ARG A 112 -12.28 4.92 19.11
C ARG A 112 -12.24 3.40 19.21
N TYR A 113 -11.25 2.77 18.62
CA TYR A 113 -11.02 1.34 18.76
C TYR A 113 -10.73 0.96 20.21
N LYS A 114 -9.93 1.74 20.93
CA LYS A 114 -9.66 1.54 22.36
C LYS A 114 -10.92 1.62 23.18
N GLN A 115 -11.77 2.64 22.96
CA GLN A 115 -13.08 2.77 23.64
C GLN A 115 -14.01 1.57 23.36
N TYR A 116 -14.02 1.07 22.12
CA TYR A 116 -14.77 -0.13 21.78
C TYR A 116 -14.22 -1.37 22.48
N SER A 117 -12.91 -1.54 22.53
CA SER A 117 -12.27 -2.67 23.20
C SER A 117 -12.55 -2.67 24.70
N GLU A 118 -12.49 -1.52 25.35
CA GLU A 118 -12.85 -1.35 26.77
C GLU A 118 -14.33 -1.70 27.01
N ALA A 119 -15.22 -1.25 26.13
CA ALA A 119 -16.65 -1.60 26.24
C ALA A 119 -16.91 -3.11 26.06
N VAL A 120 -16.13 -3.80 25.25
CA VAL A 120 -16.24 -5.27 25.07
C VAL A 120 -15.80 -6.03 26.31
N ILE A 121 -14.78 -5.52 27.03
CA ILE A 121 -14.22 -6.21 28.21
C ILE A 121 -15.13 -6.06 29.44
N GLY A 122 -15.76 -4.89 29.64
CA GLY A 122 -16.51 -4.62 30.88
C GLY A 122 -17.82 -3.85 30.71
N GLY A 123 -18.24 -3.54 29.47
CA GLY A 123 -19.42 -2.72 29.22
C GLY A 123 -20.73 -3.53 29.07
N ARG A 124 -21.85 -2.82 29.09
CA ARG A 124 -23.17 -3.38 28.78
C ARG A 124 -23.33 -3.58 27.27
N LEU A 125 -24.22 -4.46 26.86
CA LEU A 125 -24.50 -4.72 25.43
C LEU A 125 -24.89 -3.44 24.65
N SER A 126 -25.62 -2.53 25.31
CA SER A 126 -25.94 -1.20 24.76
C SER A 126 -24.71 -0.37 24.45
N ASP A 127 -23.71 -0.39 25.33
CA ASP A 127 -22.47 0.39 25.19
C ASP A 127 -21.58 -0.18 24.07
N ILE A 128 -21.52 -1.51 23.97
CA ILE A 128 -20.83 -2.21 22.88
C ILE A 128 -21.44 -1.83 21.53
N ARG A 129 -22.78 -1.86 21.41
CA ARG A 129 -23.46 -1.49 20.16
C ARG A 129 -23.24 -0.02 19.81
N LYS A 130 -23.30 0.86 20.80
CA LYS A 130 -23.12 2.31 20.63
C LYS A 130 -21.69 2.66 20.19
N THR A 131 -20.69 2.11 20.88
CA THR A 131 -19.27 2.33 20.53
C THR A 131 -18.91 1.72 19.19
N LYS A 132 -19.43 0.53 18.86
CA LYS A 132 -19.27 -0.09 17.55
C LYS A 132 -19.85 0.80 16.43
N SER A 133 -21.08 1.29 16.59
CA SER A 133 -21.70 2.17 15.58
C SER A 133 -20.93 3.48 15.40
N ARG A 134 -20.42 4.06 16.49
CA ARG A 134 -19.58 5.27 16.41
C ARG A 134 -18.26 5.02 15.70
N MET A 135 -17.62 3.88 15.96
CA MET A 135 -16.37 3.49 15.31
C MET A 135 -16.58 3.31 13.79
N PHE A 136 -17.64 2.62 13.38
CA PHE A 136 -17.93 2.44 11.95
C PHE A 136 -18.30 3.74 11.24
N ARG A 137 -19.02 4.64 11.92
CA ARG A 137 -19.37 5.96 11.35
C ARG A 137 -18.11 6.78 11.15
N LEU A 138 -17.23 6.85 12.15
CA LEU A 138 -15.95 7.54 12.01
C LEU A 138 -15.13 6.96 10.85
N LEU A 139 -15.04 5.63 10.74
CA LEU A 139 -14.32 4.99 9.64
C LEU A 139 -14.91 5.37 8.26
N ALA A 140 -16.22 5.43 8.14
CA ALA A 140 -16.87 5.85 6.90
C ALA A 140 -16.59 7.32 6.56
N ASP A 141 -16.63 8.21 7.57
CA ASP A 141 -16.33 9.63 7.41
C ASP A 141 -14.87 9.84 6.99
N GLU A 142 -13.92 9.17 7.66
CA GLU A 142 -12.49 9.24 7.33
C GLU A 142 -12.18 8.70 5.91
N ILE A 143 -12.83 7.63 5.49
CA ILE A 143 -12.69 7.10 4.12
C ILE A 143 -13.24 8.11 3.10
N MET A 144 -14.34 8.78 3.40
CA MET A 144 -14.91 9.78 2.52
C MET A 144 -14.01 11.01 2.40
N ASP A 145 -13.44 11.47 3.51
CA ASP A 145 -12.51 12.60 3.52
C ASP A 145 -11.20 12.24 2.79
N LEU A 146 -10.70 11.03 3.00
CA LEU A 146 -9.57 10.51 2.22
C LEU A 146 -9.87 10.51 0.71
N ALA A 147 -11.05 10.04 0.31
CA ALA A 147 -11.44 10.00 -1.10
C ALA A 147 -11.50 11.42 -1.71
N ARG A 148 -12.00 12.41 -0.97
CA ARG A 148 -12.02 13.81 -1.41
C ARG A 148 -10.62 14.39 -1.58
N ILE A 149 -9.75 14.21 -0.58
CA ILE A 149 -8.37 14.70 -0.62
C ILE A 149 -7.62 14.03 -1.77
N GLN A 150 -7.76 12.70 -1.91
CA GLN A 150 -7.11 11.95 -2.97
C GLN A 150 -7.59 12.38 -4.36
N PHE A 151 -8.87 12.66 -4.52
CA PHE A 151 -9.41 13.17 -5.79
C PHE A 151 -8.78 14.53 -6.17
N ILE A 152 -8.62 15.43 -5.20
CA ILE A 152 -7.98 16.73 -5.43
C ILE A 152 -6.51 16.55 -5.82
N ILE A 153 -5.76 15.72 -5.07
CA ILE A 153 -4.34 15.43 -5.36
C ILE A 153 -4.20 14.82 -6.75
N SER A 154 -4.99 13.79 -7.06
CA SER A 154 -4.92 13.10 -8.35
C SER A 154 -5.24 14.04 -9.51
N THR A 155 -6.24 14.91 -9.36
CA THR A 155 -6.59 15.91 -10.38
C THR A 155 -5.47 16.93 -10.57
N ALA A 156 -4.87 17.41 -9.48
CA ALA A 156 -3.76 18.35 -9.55
C ALA A 156 -2.54 17.72 -10.24
N VAL A 157 -2.16 16.50 -9.86
CA VAL A 157 -1.04 15.78 -10.50
C VAL A 157 -1.33 15.55 -11.98
N PHE A 158 -2.55 15.14 -12.33
CA PHE A 158 -2.96 14.93 -13.72
C PHE A 158 -2.82 16.22 -14.54
N LEU A 159 -3.31 17.37 -14.05
CA LEU A 159 -3.18 18.65 -14.74
C LEU A 159 -1.73 19.08 -14.90
N ILE A 160 -0.91 18.90 -13.86
CA ILE A 160 0.54 19.18 -13.94
C ILE A 160 1.20 18.29 -15.00
N CYS A 161 0.88 17.01 -15.00
CA CYS A 161 1.42 16.06 -16.01
C CYS A 161 1.02 16.44 -17.41
N LEU A 162 -0.22 16.84 -17.66
CA LEU A 162 -0.66 17.30 -18.99
C LEU A 162 0.18 18.49 -19.52
N VAL A 163 0.46 19.45 -18.64
CA VAL A 163 1.25 20.64 -19.01
C VAL A 163 2.72 20.29 -19.22
N VAL A 164 3.31 19.53 -18.30
CA VAL A 164 4.75 19.19 -18.33
C VAL A 164 5.05 18.24 -19.48
N LEU A 165 4.30 17.14 -19.61
CA LEU A 165 4.51 16.14 -20.65
C LEU A 165 4.23 16.70 -22.04
N GLY A 166 3.20 17.57 -22.18
CA GLY A 166 2.93 18.27 -23.42
C GLY A 166 4.10 19.17 -23.87
N ARG A 167 4.77 19.87 -22.94
CA ARG A 167 5.96 20.68 -23.21
C ARG A 167 7.20 19.83 -23.56
N MET A 168 7.31 18.64 -23.02
CA MET A 168 8.43 17.70 -23.26
C MET A 168 8.26 16.90 -24.57
N GLY A 169 7.21 17.14 -25.36
CA GLY A 169 6.97 16.45 -26.63
C GLY A 169 6.37 15.05 -26.49
N TYR A 170 5.93 14.66 -25.29
CA TYR A 170 5.24 13.39 -25.05
C TYR A 170 3.74 13.42 -25.37
N SER A 171 3.25 14.47 -26.05
CA SER A 171 1.82 14.67 -26.37
C SER A 171 1.21 13.64 -27.33
N GLY A 172 1.99 12.72 -27.88
CA GLY A 172 1.51 11.67 -28.78
C GLY A 172 1.45 10.27 -28.20
N THR A 173 1.70 10.12 -26.89
CA THR A 173 1.78 8.80 -26.21
C THR A 173 0.78 8.65 -25.05
N VAL A 174 -0.21 9.52 -24.94
CA VAL A 174 -1.31 9.42 -23.96
C VAL A 174 -2.60 9.07 -24.68
#